data_adb4c426eb326ea200e391b53b0dc70c
#
_entry.id   adb4c426eb326ea200e391b53b0dc70c
#
_cell.length_a   1.000
_cell.length_b   1.000
_cell.length_c   1.000
_cell.angle_alpha   90.00
_cell.angle_beta   90.00
_cell.angle_gamma   90.00
#
_symmetry.space_group_name_H-M   'P 1'
#
loop_
_entity.id
_entity.type
_entity.pdbx_description
1 polymer ?
#
loop_
_entity_poly.entity_id
_entity_poly.type
_entity_poly.pdbx_seq_one_letter_code
_entity_poly.pdbx_strand_id
1 'polypeptide(L)'
;MTITFHRHDLPIANSTIAAAERLKPSRDGYHHFQKYFYYWEAFSNIYTTIAYSKNRRTALKRRSDGSVVTRQNGSVQIPEVEPVKEPEQISLALAEIDSDLRHRLVTHPSVEFFVKRTPAWQGT
;
A
#
# COMPACT_ATOMS: atom_id res chain seq x y z
N MET A 1 0.94 16.12 10.37
CA MET A 1 1.99 15.13 10.68
C MET A 1 2.93 15.00 9.50
N THR A 2 4.20 15.06 9.78
CA THR A 2 5.22 14.93 8.73
C THR A 2 5.62 13.47 8.60
N ILE A 3 5.57 12.94 7.38
CA ILE A 3 6.03 11.59 7.10
C ILE A 3 7.49 11.69 6.66
N THR A 4 8.34 10.88 7.27
CA THR A 4 9.74 10.79 6.89
C THR A 4 9.95 9.55 6.03
N PHE A 5 10.36 9.77 4.78
CA PHE A 5 10.71 8.67 3.89
C PHE A 5 12.17 8.31 4.04
N HIS A 6 12.49 7.04 3.99
CA HIS A 6 13.86 6.59 3.90
C HIS A 6 14.44 6.97 2.54
N ARG A 7 15.74 7.29 2.51
CA ARG A 7 16.41 7.72 1.27
C ARG A 7 16.30 6.70 0.14
N HIS A 8 16.16 5.43 0.48
CA HIS A 8 16.13 4.36 -0.52
C HIS A 8 14.76 4.19 -1.17
N ASP A 9 13.70 4.50 -0.44
CA ASP A 9 12.35 4.13 -0.89
C ASP A 9 11.82 5.06 -1.97
N LEU A 10 12.06 6.35 -1.83
CA LEU A 10 11.66 7.32 -2.84
C LEU A 10 12.40 7.15 -4.17
N PRO A 11 13.73 6.99 -4.19
CA PRO A 11 14.43 6.69 -5.43
C PRO A 11 13.98 5.39 -6.09
N ILE A 12 13.67 4.35 -5.31
CA ILE A 12 13.17 3.09 -5.85
C ILE A 12 11.81 3.30 -6.50
N ALA A 13 10.87 3.93 -5.81
CA ALA A 13 9.55 4.20 -6.35
C ALA A 13 9.64 5.07 -7.61
N ASN A 14 10.44 6.12 -7.60
CA ASN A 14 10.63 7.00 -8.75
C ASN A 14 11.24 6.28 -9.93
N SER A 15 12.23 5.43 -9.68
CA SER A 15 12.89 4.63 -10.72
C SER A 15 11.91 3.65 -11.36
N THR A 16 11.07 3.02 -10.55
CA THR A 16 10.07 2.06 -11.03
C THR A 16 8.99 2.75 -11.85
N ILE A 17 8.52 3.92 -11.41
CA ILE A 17 7.56 4.72 -12.18
C ILE A 17 8.16 5.16 -13.51
N ALA A 18 9.40 5.61 -13.51
CA ALA A 18 10.08 6.02 -14.74
C ALA A 18 10.24 4.84 -15.70
N ALA A 19 10.50 3.64 -15.19
CA ALA A 19 10.56 2.43 -16.01
C ALA A 19 9.20 2.13 -16.64
N ALA A 20 8.11 2.29 -15.90
CA ALA A 20 6.77 2.11 -16.41
C ALA A 20 6.46 3.07 -17.56
N GLU A 21 6.85 4.33 -17.39
CA GLU A 21 6.58 5.37 -18.39
C GLU A 21 7.39 5.19 -19.68
N ARG A 22 8.52 4.50 -19.60
CA ARG A 22 9.39 4.24 -20.75
C ARG A 22 9.02 2.97 -21.51
N LEU A 23 8.05 2.20 -21.05
CA LEU A 23 7.64 0.99 -21.76
C LEU A 23 7.04 1.34 -23.11
N LYS A 24 7.55 0.70 -24.16
CA LYS A 24 7.03 0.89 -25.51
C LYS A 24 5.78 0.05 -25.71
N PRO A 25 4.81 0.55 -26.49
CA PRO A 25 3.63 -0.24 -26.84
C PRO A 25 4.01 -1.55 -27.53
N SER A 26 3.37 -2.63 -27.12
CA SER A 26 3.50 -3.93 -27.74
C SER A 26 2.22 -4.28 -28.51
N ARG A 27 2.35 -5.14 -29.52
CA ARG A 27 1.20 -5.52 -30.37
C ARG A 27 0.10 -6.21 -29.59
N ASP A 28 0.46 -7.00 -28.59
CA ASP A 28 -0.47 -7.81 -27.82
C ASP A 28 -0.98 -7.11 -26.55
N GLY A 29 -0.57 -5.85 -26.35
CA GLY A 29 -0.96 -5.12 -25.14
C GLY A 29 -0.22 -5.50 -23.88
N TYR A 30 0.79 -6.35 -23.97
CA TYR A 30 1.53 -6.82 -22.80
C TYR A 30 2.18 -5.69 -22.02
N HIS A 31 2.51 -4.58 -22.68
CA HIS A 31 3.07 -3.41 -22.01
C HIS A 31 2.15 -2.82 -20.93
N HIS A 32 0.83 -2.96 -21.08
CA HIS A 32 -0.12 -2.50 -20.05
C HIS A 32 0.03 -3.33 -18.78
N PHE A 33 0.20 -4.62 -18.95
CA PHE A 33 0.41 -5.54 -17.85
C PHE A 33 1.72 -5.24 -17.12
N GLN A 34 2.79 -5.00 -17.87
CA GLN A 34 4.08 -4.62 -17.31
C GLN A 34 4.00 -3.29 -16.56
N LYS A 35 3.31 -2.29 -17.11
CA LYS A 35 3.08 -1.02 -16.43
C LYS A 35 2.38 -1.21 -15.10
N TYR A 36 1.36 -2.05 -15.08
CA TYR A 36 0.62 -2.34 -13.85
C TYR A 36 1.57 -2.86 -12.77
N PHE A 37 2.45 -3.80 -13.10
CA PHE A 37 3.41 -4.33 -12.14
C PHE A 37 4.38 -3.28 -11.63
N TYR A 38 4.88 -2.43 -12.50
CA TYR A 38 5.79 -1.37 -12.09
C TYR A 38 5.10 -0.36 -11.16
N TYR A 39 3.88 0.04 -11.49
CA TYR A 39 3.14 0.96 -10.62
C TYR A 39 2.79 0.32 -9.29
N TRP A 40 2.43 -0.95 -9.30
CA TRP A 40 2.15 -1.67 -8.07
C TRP A 40 3.40 -1.77 -7.19
N GLU A 41 4.54 -2.08 -7.78
CA GLU A 41 5.81 -2.15 -7.06
C GLU A 41 6.16 -0.80 -6.43
N ALA A 42 6.02 0.29 -7.18
CA ALA A 42 6.25 1.64 -6.66
C ALA A 42 5.31 1.94 -5.49
N PHE A 43 4.03 1.64 -5.64
CA PHE A 43 3.03 1.84 -4.59
C PHE A 43 3.36 1.02 -3.35
N SER A 44 3.79 -0.23 -3.53
CA SER A 44 4.18 -1.12 -2.43
C SER A 44 5.33 -0.52 -1.60
N ASN A 45 6.32 0.03 -2.27
CA ASN A 45 7.43 0.70 -1.59
C ASN A 45 6.95 1.91 -0.79
N ILE A 46 6.01 2.66 -1.33
CA ILE A 46 5.49 3.85 -0.67
C ILE A 46 4.69 3.49 0.58
N TYR A 47 3.75 2.57 0.49
CA TYR A 47 2.92 2.26 1.67
C TYR A 47 3.73 1.55 2.75
N THR A 48 4.71 0.75 2.38
CA THR A 48 5.60 0.11 3.35
C THR A 48 6.42 1.17 4.10
N THR A 49 6.94 2.15 3.38
CA THR A 49 7.70 3.25 3.97
C THR A 49 6.84 4.06 4.94
N ILE A 50 5.62 4.35 4.57
CA ILE A 50 4.68 5.07 5.44
C ILE A 50 4.42 4.28 6.73
N ALA A 51 4.16 3.00 6.60
CA ALA A 51 3.94 2.13 7.76
C ALA A 51 5.15 2.12 8.68
N TYR A 52 6.35 2.05 8.11
CA TYR A 52 7.58 2.05 8.90
C TYR A 52 7.84 3.40 9.57
N SER A 53 7.57 4.50 8.89
CA SER A 53 7.76 5.83 9.47
C SER A 53 6.85 6.08 10.66
N LYS A 54 5.73 5.37 10.74
CA LYS A 54 4.80 5.44 11.87
C LYS A 54 5.08 4.40 12.96
N ASN A 55 6.20 3.70 12.89
CA ASN A 55 6.51 2.58 13.79
C ASN A 55 5.46 1.48 13.78
N ARG A 56 4.81 1.28 12.64
CA ARG A 56 3.78 0.25 12.48
C ARG A 56 4.31 -0.97 11.76
N ARG A 57 5.52 -1.40 12.14
CA ARG A 57 6.15 -2.58 11.54
C ARG A 57 5.56 -3.89 12.04
N THR A 58 5.11 -3.88 13.28
CA THR A 58 4.59 -5.08 13.93
C THR A 58 3.25 -4.81 14.58
N ALA A 59 2.47 -5.84 14.71
CA ALA A 59 1.19 -5.82 15.40
C ALA A 59 1.17 -6.98 16.41
N LEU A 60 0.33 -6.86 17.42
CA LEU A 60 0.12 -7.96 18.35
C LEU A 60 -0.54 -9.13 17.62
N LYS A 61 0.03 -10.32 17.80
CA LYS A 61 -0.55 -11.54 17.25
C LYS A 61 -1.80 -11.89 18.04
N ARG A 62 -2.91 -12.10 17.34
CA ARG A 62 -4.19 -12.41 17.97
C ARG A 62 -4.76 -13.72 17.47
N ARG A 63 -5.50 -14.40 18.35
CA ARG A 63 -6.29 -15.56 17.99
C ARG A 63 -7.57 -15.12 17.28
N SER A 64 -8.31 -16.09 16.75
CA SER A 64 -9.58 -15.82 16.06
C SER A 64 -10.62 -15.16 16.97
N ASP A 65 -10.53 -15.37 18.28
CA ASP A 65 -11.44 -14.75 19.25
C ASP A 65 -11.00 -13.35 19.67
N GLY A 66 -9.91 -12.83 19.10
CA GLY A 66 -9.39 -11.50 19.41
C GLY A 66 -8.41 -11.44 20.57
N SER A 67 -8.20 -12.54 21.28
CA SER A 67 -7.26 -12.54 22.39
C SER A 67 -5.81 -12.50 21.90
N VAL A 68 -4.95 -11.84 22.68
CA VAL A 68 -3.53 -11.71 22.36
C VAL A 68 -2.81 -13.01 22.65
N VAL A 69 -2.00 -13.48 21.71
CA VAL A 69 -1.14 -14.63 21.89
C VAL A 69 0.07 -14.20 22.71
N THR A 70 0.38 -14.94 23.75
CA THR A 70 1.54 -14.68 24.61
C THR A 70 2.43 -15.91 24.68
N ARG A 71 3.68 -15.68 25.03
CA ARG A 71 4.63 -16.76 25.29
C ARG A 71 5.25 -16.58 26.67
N GLN A 72 5.63 -17.69 27.28
CA GLN A 72 6.30 -17.67 28.56
C GLN A 72 7.78 -17.38 28.35
N ASN A 73 8.28 -16.41 29.12
CA ASN A 73 9.71 -16.10 29.16
C ASN A 73 10.12 -15.95 30.63
N GLY A 74 10.63 -17.04 31.19
CA GLY A 74 10.86 -17.09 32.63
C GLY A 74 9.54 -17.05 33.39
N SER A 75 9.40 -16.10 34.28
CA SER A 75 8.17 -15.89 35.06
C SER A 75 7.22 -14.86 34.40
N VAL A 76 7.54 -14.34 33.21
CA VAL A 76 6.80 -13.26 32.59
C VAL A 76 6.13 -13.78 31.31
N GLN A 77 4.86 -13.36 31.11
CA GLN A 77 4.16 -13.56 29.85
C GLN A 77 4.45 -12.39 28.91
N ILE A 78 4.99 -12.69 27.74
CA ILE A 78 5.33 -11.66 26.75
C ILE A 78 4.39 -11.80 25.55
N PRO A 79 3.73 -10.71 25.12
CA PRO A 79 2.91 -10.76 23.91
C PRO A 79 3.76 -11.10 22.67
N GLU A 80 3.24 -11.98 21.83
CA GLU A 80 3.86 -12.26 20.55
C GLU A 80 3.45 -11.19 19.53
N VAL A 81 4.38 -10.88 18.62
CA VAL A 81 4.14 -9.91 17.56
C VAL A 81 4.33 -10.57 16.21
N GLU A 82 3.70 -10.00 15.20
CA GLU A 82 3.84 -10.41 13.81
C GLU A 82 3.98 -9.17 12.94
N PRO A 83 4.52 -9.30 11.71
CA PRO A 83 4.57 -8.16 10.79
C PRO A 83 3.17 -7.66 10.50
N VAL A 84 3.04 -6.34 10.36
CA VAL A 84 1.78 -5.72 9.95
C VAL A 84 1.43 -6.22 8.55
N LYS A 85 0.20 -6.68 8.38
CA LYS A 85 -0.27 -7.22 7.10
C LYS A 85 -0.41 -6.13 6.06
N GLU A 86 -0.27 -6.51 4.80
CA GLU A 86 -0.33 -5.57 3.68
C GLU A 86 -1.61 -4.72 3.64
N PRO A 87 -2.81 -5.27 3.85
CA PRO A 87 -4.01 -4.43 3.87
C PRO A 87 -3.97 -3.32 4.91
N GLU A 88 -3.40 -3.59 6.08
CA GLU A 88 -3.26 -2.57 7.11
C GLU A 88 -2.21 -1.52 6.72
N GLN A 89 -1.12 -1.93 6.10
CA GLN A 89 -0.12 -0.99 5.59
C GLN A 89 -0.73 -0.04 4.56
N ILE A 90 -1.54 -0.58 3.66
CA ILE A 90 -2.24 0.20 2.64
C ILE A 90 -3.20 1.19 3.31
N SER A 91 -3.95 0.75 4.31
CA SER A 91 -4.86 1.61 5.05
C SER A 91 -4.14 2.76 5.74
N LEU A 92 -2.98 2.48 6.34
CA LEU A 92 -2.16 3.52 6.96
C LEU A 92 -1.68 4.55 5.94
N ALA A 93 -1.26 4.09 4.76
CA ALA A 93 -0.83 4.97 3.69
C ALA A 93 -1.98 5.84 3.19
N LEU A 94 -3.15 5.26 2.96
CA LEU A 94 -4.32 6.00 2.50
C LEU A 94 -4.78 7.04 3.51
N ALA A 95 -4.63 6.78 4.81
CA ALA A 95 -4.98 7.72 5.86
C ALA A 95 -4.09 8.97 5.85
N GLU A 96 -2.89 8.89 5.26
CA GLU A 96 -1.99 10.03 5.16
C GLU A 96 -2.26 10.91 3.94
N ILE A 97 -3.11 10.48 3.03
CA ILE A 97 -3.48 11.27 1.87
C ILE A 97 -4.38 12.42 2.35
N ASP A 98 -3.95 13.66 2.11
CA ASP A 98 -4.74 14.81 2.49
C ASP A 98 -6.02 14.94 1.64
N SER A 99 -6.96 15.76 2.10
CA SER A 99 -8.26 15.88 1.44
C SER A 99 -8.15 16.45 0.03
N ASP A 100 -7.19 17.33 -0.23
CA ASP A 100 -7.00 17.90 -1.56
C ASP A 100 -6.49 16.85 -2.54
N LEU A 101 -5.45 16.09 -2.16
CA LEU A 101 -4.94 15.01 -2.99
C LEU A 101 -6.01 13.93 -3.21
N ARG A 102 -6.75 13.60 -2.16
CA ARG A 102 -7.85 12.62 -2.27
C ARG A 102 -8.89 13.09 -3.27
N HIS A 103 -9.28 14.36 -3.21
CA HIS A 103 -10.23 14.95 -4.16
C HIS A 103 -9.70 14.86 -5.59
N ARG A 104 -8.45 15.22 -5.81
CA ARG A 104 -7.82 15.16 -7.14
C ARG A 104 -7.77 13.73 -7.68
N LEU A 105 -7.55 12.75 -6.82
CA LEU A 105 -7.53 11.34 -7.23
C LEU A 105 -8.92 10.86 -7.65
N VAL A 106 -9.94 11.13 -6.84
CA VAL A 106 -11.30 10.63 -7.15
C VAL A 106 -11.93 11.36 -8.31
N THR A 107 -11.51 12.58 -8.60
CA THR A 107 -12.03 13.36 -9.73
C THR A 107 -11.17 13.21 -11.00
N HIS A 108 -10.07 12.46 -10.92
CA HIS A 108 -9.23 12.24 -12.09
C HIS A 108 -10.03 11.48 -13.16
N PRO A 109 -9.96 11.91 -14.45
CA PRO A 109 -10.75 11.28 -15.51
C PRO A 109 -10.61 9.78 -15.61
N SER A 110 -9.42 9.25 -15.39
CA SER A 110 -9.18 7.80 -15.46
C SER A 110 -9.92 7.05 -14.37
N VAL A 111 -9.94 7.58 -13.15
CA VAL A 111 -10.65 6.98 -12.02
C VAL A 111 -12.15 7.07 -12.24
N GLU A 112 -12.64 8.23 -12.65
CA GLU A 112 -14.06 8.44 -12.93
C GLU A 112 -14.55 7.51 -14.04
N PHE A 113 -13.79 7.38 -15.10
CA PHE A 113 -14.11 6.47 -16.21
C PHE A 113 -14.24 5.03 -15.69
N PHE A 114 -13.29 4.58 -14.89
CA PHE A 114 -13.29 3.22 -14.35
C PHE A 114 -14.53 2.96 -13.49
N VAL A 115 -14.82 3.88 -12.59
CA VAL A 115 -15.98 3.75 -11.68
C VAL A 115 -17.29 3.70 -12.47
N LYS A 116 -17.45 4.53 -13.49
CA LYS A 116 -18.66 4.57 -14.29
C LYS A 116 -18.83 3.36 -15.20
N ARG A 117 -17.73 2.72 -15.58
CA ARG A 117 -17.74 1.59 -16.52
C ARG A 117 -17.82 0.22 -15.85
N THR A 118 -17.86 0.18 -14.54
CA THR A 118 -17.91 -1.08 -13.81
C THR A 118 -19.13 -1.14 -12.89
N PRO A 119 -20.35 -1.06 -13.44
CA PRO A 119 -21.56 -1.01 -12.60
C PRO A 119 -21.75 -2.26 -11.74
N ALA A 120 -21.18 -3.38 -12.15
CA ALA A 120 -21.25 -4.62 -11.37
C ALA A 120 -20.62 -4.48 -9.98
N TRP A 121 -19.75 -3.52 -9.81
CA TRP A 121 -19.13 -3.24 -8.51
C TRP A 121 -20.04 -2.47 -7.57
N GLN A 122 -21.12 -1.91 -8.08
CA GLN A 122 -22.04 -1.09 -7.29
C GLN A 122 -23.20 -1.88 -6.74
N GLY A 123 -23.28 -3.12 -7.11
CA GLY A 123 -24.54 -3.65 -6.85
C GLY A 123 -24.76 -4.70 -6.04
N THR A 124 -24.06 -5.08 -5.72
CA THR A 124 -24.69 -6.17 -5.03
C THR A 124 -23.95 -7.08 -4.40
#